data_a81d72e3c84e76398196066890639ee9
#
_entry.id   a81d72e3c84e76398196066890639ee9
#
_cell.length_a   1.000
_cell.length_b   1.000
_cell.length_c   1.000
_cell.angle_alpha   90.00
_cell.angle_beta   90.00
_cell.angle_gamma   90.00
#
_symmetry.space_group_name_H-M   'P 1'
#
loop_
_entity.id
_entity.type
_entity.pdbx_description
1 polymer ?
#
loop_
_entity_poly.entity_id
_entity_poly.type
_entity_poly.pdbx_seq_one_letter_code
_entity_poly.pdbx_strand_id
1 'polypeptide(L)'
;MKRRNFIKNTAASGMALTGLAAMTGASAAETVSSNSAKFKLKYAPGLGTFRESAGKDPIDNIKFIADQGFTAVFDNGLAWKTPEMQEKIGNELAKRGMDLGPFIVYADHGKKYMVTDDSEVKELLKAKTTEALEVQKRTGAKTGLITPGLYDEKMDWDYQTINVIENMWLCCDIAGRTGLELVMEPLNRQVNHPGLFLTTMPQSKMICVAVNHPSCKIVDDLYHQQITEGNLIMNIDLCWDYIGAFHVGDNPGRNEPTTGEINYKNIFKYLYDRGYNGTLCCEHGKSKKGIEGEKALIEAYRQVDSFEV
;
A
#
# COMPACT_ATOMS: atom_id res chain seq x y z
N MET A 1 -23.21 47.75 9.34
CA MET A 1 -24.53 47.89 8.65
C MET A 1 -25.20 46.51 8.60
N LYS A 2 -26.27 46.37 9.37
CA LYS A 2 -27.58 45.75 9.22
C LYS A 2 -27.66 44.45 8.36
N ARG A 3 -27.85 43.38 9.05
CA ARG A 3 -28.90 42.32 9.10
C ARG A 3 -29.99 42.44 8.02
N ARG A 4 -30.36 41.30 7.41
CA ARG A 4 -31.79 40.99 7.19
C ARG A 4 -32.07 39.49 7.20
N ASN A 5 -32.93 39.09 8.15
CA ASN A 5 -33.68 37.83 8.30
C ASN A 5 -34.74 37.71 7.19
N PHE A 6 -35.09 36.48 6.82
CA PHE A 6 -36.40 36.18 6.26
C PHE A 6 -36.83 34.78 6.78
N ILE A 7 -37.66 34.77 7.70
CA ILE A 7 -39.01 34.46 8.09
C ILE A 7 -39.54 33.14 7.49
N LYS A 8 -39.97 32.35 8.50
CA LYS A 8 -40.82 31.16 8.54
C LYS A 8 -42.14 31.28 7.75
N ASN A 9 -42.62 30.14 7.29
CA ASN A 9 -44.07 29.88 7.33
C ASN A 9 -44.36 28.40 7.62
N THR A 10 -45.24 28.27 8.61
CA THR A 10 -45.92 27.14 9.23
C THR A 10 -47.26 26.86 8.53
N ALA A 11 -47.70 25.62 8.53
CA ALA A 11 -49.05 25.13 8.85
C ALA A 11 -49.07 23.61 8.64
N ALA A 12 -49.22 22.76 9.59
CA ALA A 12 -50.34 22.34 10.46
C ALA A 12 -51.53 21.68 9.70
N SER A 13 -51.75 20.40 9.90
CA SER A 13 -52.87 19.76 10.58
C SER A 13 -53.14 18.34 10.04
N GLY A 14 -53.42 17.41 10.96
CA GLY A 14 -54.16 16.19 10.67
C GLY A 14 -53.82 15.01 11.60
N MET A 15 -54.53 14.94 12.73
CA MET A 15 -54.56 13.76 13.62
C MET A 15 -55.37 12.62 12.99
N ALA A 16 -54.95 11.39 13.20
CA ALA A 16 -55.85 10.27 13.48
C ALA A 16 -55.12 9.15 14.23
N LEU A 17 -55.80 8.64 15.25
CA LEU A 17 -55.36 7.67 16.25
C LEU A 17 -55.41 6.21 15.78
N THR A 18 -54.72 5.40 16.59
CA THR A 18 -54.96 4.02 17.06
C THR A 18 -54.30 2.88 16.28
N GLY A 19 -53.56 2.08 17.06
CA GLY A 19 -53.13 0.74 16.68
C GLY A 19 -51.91 0.26 17.47
N LEU A 20 -52.14 -0.11 18.76
CA LEU A 20 -51.12 -0.79 19.58
C LEU A 20 -51.01 -2.24 19.12
N ALA A 21 -49.90 -2.61 18.51
CA ALA A 21 -49.51 -4.01 18.31
C ALA A 21 -48.03 -4.15 18.74
N ALA A 22 -47.85 -4.80 19.88
CA ALA A 22 -46.55 -5.26 20.32
C ALA A 22 -46.02 -6.33 19.33
N MET A 23 -45.01 -6.00 18.58
CA MET A 23 -44.22 -7.00 17.84
C MET A 23 -42.83 -7.05 18.46
N THR A 24 -42.55 -8.18 19.08
CA THR A 24 -41.24 -8.63 19.51
C THR A 24 -40.28 -8.61 18.31
N GLY A 25 -39.44 -7.60 18.27
CA GLY A 25 -38.41 -7.49 17.26
C GLY A 25 -37.29 -8.52 17.48
N ALA A 26 -37.35 -9.63 16.79
CA ALA A 26 -36.17 -10.40 16.51
C ALA A 26 -35.33 -9.59 15.53
N SER A 27 -34.21 -9.07 16.00
CA SER A 27 -33.17 -8.49 15.15
C SER A 27 -32.67 -9.58 14.20
N ALA A 28 -33.18 -9.60 12.99
CA ALA A 28 -32.57 -10.37 11.91
C ALA A 28 -31.23 -9.72 11.64
N ALA A 29 -30.14 -10.38 12.02
CA ALA A 29 -28.83 -10.11 11.48
C ALA A 29 -28.96 -10.32 9.96
N GLU A 30 -28.99 -9.22 9.21
CA GLU A 30 -28.84 -9.27 7.76
C GLU A 30 -27.47 -9.92 7.46
N THR A 31 -27.50 -11.17 7.09
CA THR A 31 -26.38 -11.84 6.41
C THR A 31 -26.22 -11.15 5.07
N VAL A 32 -25.37 -10.12 5.02
CA VAL A 32 -24.93 -9.50 3.77
C VAL A 32 -24.06 -10.53 3.05
N SER A 33 -24.67 -11.39 2.30
CA SER A 33 -24.04 -12.13 1.20
C SER A 33 -23.94 -11.17 0.01
N SER A 34 -23.04 -10.21 0.07
CA SER A 34 -22.73 -9.37 -1.08
C SER A 34 -21.37 -9.79 -1.62
N ASN A 35 -21.39 -10.60 -2.66
CA ASN A 35 -20.27 -10.70 -3.57
C ASN A 35 -20.20 -9.33 -4.29
N SER A 36 -19.53 -8.37 -3.65
CA SER A 36 -19.40 -7.00 -4.19
C SER A 36 -18.69 -7.06 -5.54
N ALA A 37 -19.07 -6.19 -6.49
CA ALA A 37 -18.40 -6.10 -7.78
C ALA A 37 -16.89 -5.90 -7.56
N LYS A 38 -16.07 -6.61 -8.35
CA LYS A 38 -14.61 -6.47 -8.28
C LYS A 38 -14.19 -5.06 -8.70
N PHE A 39 -13.13 -4.59 -8.08
CA PHE A 39 -12.45 -3.36 -8.50
C PHE A 39 -11.74 -3.57 -9.84
N LYS A 40 -11.55 -2.48 -10.60
CA LYS A 40 -10.85 -2.48 -11.89
C LYS A 40 -9.35 -2.68 -11.75
N LEU A 41 -8.77 -2.13 -10.66
CA LEU A 41 -7.36 -2.27 -10.32
C LEU A 41 -7.19 -3.15 -9.07
N LYS A 42 -5.96 -3.63 -8.84
CA LYS A 42 -5.64 -4.51 -7.73
C LYS A 42 -5.27 -3.71 -6.47
N TYR A 43 -6.26 -3.01 -5.91
CA TYR A 43 -6.07 -2.39 -4.60
C TYR A 43 -5.85 -3.47 -3.55
N ALA A 44 -4.85 -3.25 -2.70
CA ALA A 44 -4.38 -4.22 -1.74
C ALA A 44 -4.45 -3.66 -0.31
N PRO A 45 -5.58 -3.81 0.40
CA PRO A 45 -5.65 -3.47 1.82
C PRO A 45 -4.68 -4.30 2.65
N GLY A 46 -4.12 -3.68 3.70
CA GLY A 46 -3.24 -4.37 4.64
C GLY A 46 -3.98 -5.43 5.47
N LEU A 47 -3.35 -6.54 5.76
CA LEU A 47 -3.90 -7.54 6.68
C LEU A 47 -4.05 -6.91 8.08
N GLY A 48 -5.28 -6.89 8.59
CA GLY A 48 -5.66 -6.22 9.83
C GLY A 48 -6.25 -4.82 9.65
N THR A 49 -6.37 -4.30 8.43
CA THR A 49 -7.10 -3.05 8.14
C THR A 49 -8.56 -3.13 8.58
N PHE A 50 -9.18 -4.30 8.38
CA PHE A 50 -10.59 -4.55 8.69
C PHE A 50 -10.79 -5.37 9.98
N ARG A 51 -9.94 -5.12 11.00
CA ARG A 51 -10.00 -5.88 12.27
C ARG A 51 -11.31 -5.75 13.03
N GLU A 52 -12.02 -4.64 12.85
CA GLU A 52 -13.30 -4.38 13.54
C GLU A 52 -14.44 -5.18 12.88
N SER A 53 -14.40 -5.34 11.56
CA SER A 53 -15.40 -6.08 10.79
C SER A 53 -15.07 -7.58 10.68
N ALA A 54 -13.78 -7.93 10.51
CA ALA A 54 -13.32 -9.29 10.23
C ALA A 54 -12.59 -9.97 11.40
N GLY A 55 -12.37 -9.26 12.50
CA GLY A 55 -11.54 -9.78 13.59
C GLY A 55 -10.03 -9.65 13.32
N LYS A 56 -9.23 -10.28 14.20
CA LYS A 56 -7.76 -10.13 14.17
C LYS A 56 -7.05 -11.23 13.35
N ASP A 57 -7.74 -12.29 12.98
CA ASP A 57 -7.15 -13.39 12.21
C ASP A 57 -6.85 -12.91 10.77
N PRO A 58 -5.61 -13.04 10.28
CA PRO A 58 -5.26 -12.69 8.92
C PRO A 58 -6.11 -13.40 7.86
N ILE A 59 -6.48 -14.66 8.11
CA ILE A 59 -7.27 -15.45 7.16
C ILE A 59 -8.70 -14.92 7.06
N ASP A 60 -9.30 -14.52 8.17
CA ASP A 60 -10.64 -13.92 8.15
C ASP A 60 -10.60 -12.50 7.51
N ASN A 61 -9.50 -11.76 7.70
CA ASN A 61 -9.28 -10.50 6.97
C ASN A 61 -9.19 -10.73 5.45
N ILE A 62 -8.44 -11.75 4.98
CA ILE A 62 -8.38 -12.08 3.54
C ILE A 62 -9.77 -12.37 2.98
N LYS A 63 -10.57 -13.17 3.70
CA LYS A 63 -11.94 -13.50 3.30
C LYS A 63 -12.80 -12.25 3.17
N PHE A 64 -12.79 -11.39 4.21
CA PHE A 64 -13.55 -10.15 4.22
C PHE A 64 -13.12 -9.22 3.07
N ILE A 65 -11.81 -9.03 2.88
CA ILE A 65 -11.25 -8.19 1.80
C ILE A 65 -11.75 -8.68 0.44
N ALA A 66 -11.71 -10.00 0.19
CA ALA A 66 -12.22 -10.59 -1.04
C ALA A 66 -13.73 -10.37 -1.22
N ASP A 67 -14.52 -10.52 -0.15
CA ASP A 67 -15.97 -10.32 -0.17
C ASP A 67 -16.35 -8.86 -0.45
N GLN A 68 -15.45 -7.89 -0.13
CA GLN A 68 -15.58 -6.49 -0.52
C GLN A 68 -15.14 -6.21 -1.97
N GLY A 69 -14.70 -7.22 -2.73
CA GLY A 69 -14.35 -7.09 -4.14
C GLY A 69 -12.89 -6.72 -4.41
N PHE A 70 -12.05 -6.63 -3.39
CA PHE A 70 -10.60 -6.48 -3.57
C PHE A 70 -9.99 -7.78 -4.10
N THR A 71 -8.97 -7.66 -4.94
CA THR A 71 -8.29 -8.80 -5.58
C THR A 71 -6.83 -8.93 -5.17
N ALA A 72 -6.40 -8.15 -4.19
CA ALA A 72 -5.07 -8.21 -3.62
C ALA A 72 -5.10 -7.83 -2.13
N VAL A 73 -4.04 -8.19 -1.42
CA VAL A 73 -3.74 -7.74 -0.06
C VAL A 73 -2.25 -7.40 0.04
N PHE A 74 -1.83 -6.70 1.09
CA PHE A 74 -0.40 -6.59 1.41
C PHE A 74 -0.15 -6.74 2.91
N ASP A 75 1.09 -7.00 3.28
CA ASP A 75 1.49 -7.08 4.68
C ASP A 75 2.98 -6.80 4.83
N ASN A 76 3.33 -5.59 5.23
CA ASN A 76 4.71 -5.21 5.53
C ASN A 76 5.39 -6.17 6.52
N GLY A 77 4.62 -6.69 7.48
CA GLY A 77 5.08 -7.60 8.53
C GLY A 77 5.08 -9.09 8.18
N LEU A 78 4.85 -9.46 6.92
CA LEU A 78 4.70 -10.85 6.51
C LEU A 78 5.91 -11.72 6.89
N ALA A 79 7.13 -11.21 6.72
CA ALA A 79 8.37 -11.93 7.06
C ALA A 79 8.52 -12.23 8.57
N TRP A 80 7.83 -11.47 9.42
CA TRP A 80 7.87 -11.66 10.89
C TRP A 80 6.80 -12.62 11.40
N LYS A 81 5.91 -13.11 10.54
CA LYS A 81 4.94 -14.16 10.90
C LYS A 81 5.62 -15.53 10.93
N THR A 82 5.02 -16.45 11.68
CA THR A 82 5.54 -17.82 11.70
C THR A 82 5.40 -18.48 10.32
N PRO A 83 6.29 -19.44 9.97
CA PRO A 83 6.19 -20.17 8.71
C PRO A 83 4.80 -20.76 8.45
N GLU A 84 4.15 -21.30 9.48
CA GLU A 84 2.82 -21.90 9.38
C GLU A 84 1.74 -20.83 9.06
N MET A 85 1.88 -19.61 9.57
CA MET A 85 0.97 -18.51 9.25
C MET A 85 1.23 -17.99 7.84
N GLN A 86 2.48 -17.92 7.41
CA GLN A 86 2.84 -17.57 6.02
C GLN A 86 2.22 -18.56 5.03
N GLU A 87 2.31 -19.87 5.30
CA GLU A 87 1.70 -20.91 4.47
C GLU A 87 0.16 -20.81 4.43
N LYS A 88 -0.49 -20.56 5.59
CA LYS A 88 -1.94 -20.35 5.64
C LYS A 88 -2.36 -19.14 4.79
N ILE A 89 -1.64 -18.03 4.89
CA ILE A 89 -1.89 -16.83 4.09
C ILE A 89 -1.73 -17.15 2.60
N GLY A 90 -0.59 -17.75 2.19
CA GLY A 90 -0.33 -18.11 0.79
C GLY A 90 -1.42 -19.03 0.23
N ASN A 91 -1.81 -20.06 0.98
CA ASN A 91 -2.85 -21.00 0.57
C ASN A 91 -4.23 -20.33 0.41
N GLU A 92 -4.62 -19.44 1.34
CA GLU A 92 -5.91 -18.74 1.23
C GLU A 92 -5.91 -17.74 0.05
N LEU A 93 -4.81 -17.04 -0.19
CA LEU A 93 -4.65 -16.16 -1.36
C LEU A 93 -4.72 -16.94 -2.68
N ALA A 94 -3.99 -18.04 -2.79
CA ALA A 94 -4.01 -18.91 -3.97
C ALA A 94 -5.42 -19.48 -4.24
N LYS A 95 -6.11 -19.95 -3.19
CA LYS A 95 -7.49 -20.44 -3.28
C LYS A 95 -8.46 -19.39 -3.83
N ARG A 96 -8.23 -18.09 -3.53
CA ARG A 96 -9.10 -16.99 -3.95
C ARG A 96 -8.63 -16.31 -5.22
N GLY A 97 -7.45 -16.65 -5.74
CA GLY A 97 -6.85 -15.99 -6.89
C GLY A 97 -6.50 -14.53 -6.59
N MET A 98 -6.06 -14.23 -5.36
CA MET A 98 -5.67 -12.90 -4.92
C MET A 98 -4.16 -12.71 -5.01
N ASP A 99 -3.73 -11.51 -5.40
CA ASP A 99 -2.32 -11.13 -5.41
C ASP A 99 -1.87 -10.64 -4.02
N LEU A 100 -0.56 -10.73 -3.78
CA LEU A 100 0.10 -10.24 -2.57
C LEU A 100 1.07 -9.11 -2.93
N GLY A 101 0.90 -7.95 -2.30
CA GLY A 101 1.81 -6.81 -2.41
C GLY A 101 3.15 -7.04 -1.72
N PRO A 102 4.07 -6.06 -1.80
CA PRO A 102 5.39 -6.17 -1.20
C PRO A 102 5.33 -6.43 0.32
N PHE A 103 6.29 -7.22 0.80
CA PHE A 103 6.59 -7.34 2.23
C PHE A 103 8.00 -6.85 2.51
N ILE A 104 8.28 -6.38 3.73
CA ILE A 104 9.61 -5.89 4.08
C ILE A 104 10.62 -7.04 4.13
N VAL A 105 11.61 -6.98 3.23
CA VAL A 105 12.81 -7.82 3.24
C VAL A 105 13.81 -7.26 4.25
N TYR A 106 14.13 -5.98 4.11
CA TYR A 106 14.90 -5.23 5.09
C TYR A 106 14.67 -3.73 4.96
N ALA A 107 14.37 -3.08 6.09
CA ALA A 107 14.24 -1.64 6.21
C ALA A 107 14.66 -1.22 7.63
N ASP A 108 15.70 -0.40 7.73
CA ASP A 108 16.12 0.23 8.99
C ASP A 108 16.33 1.73 8.75
N HIS A 109 15.35 2.50 9.17
CA HIS A 109 15.35 3.96 8.96
C HIS A 109 16.20 4.71 10.01
N GLY A 110 16.86 3.99 10.90
CA GLY A 110 17.77 4.54 11.91
C GLY A 110 19.25 4.27 11.65
N LYS A 111 19.57 3.55 10.57
CA LYS A 111 20.97 3.14 10.28
C LYS A 111 21.43 3.55 8.89
N LYS A 112 22.74 3.81 8.81
CA LYS A 112 23.49 3.93 7.56
C LYS A 112 23.96 2.52 7.19
N TYR A 113 23.35 1.91 6.19
CA TYR A 113 23.73 0.53 5.81
C TYR A 113 24.02 0.37 4.33
N MET A 114 23.07 0.48 3.40
CA MET A 114 23.39 0.28 1.99
C MET A 114 24.31 1.37 1.40
N VAL A 115 24.42 2.49 2.07
CA VAL A 115 25.30 3.61 1.67
C VAL A 115 26.79 3.35 1.99
N THR A 116 27.12 2.23 2.64
CA THR A 116 28.47 1.87 3.08
C THR A 116 29.01 0.64 2.32
N ASP A 117 30.32 0.57 2.15
CA ASP A 117 31.02 -0.63 1.68
C ASP A 117 31.50 -1.46 2.90
N ASP A 118 30.55 -1.94 3.69
CA ASP A 118 30.80 -2.69 4.92
C ASP A 118 30.47 -4.18 4.70
N SER A 119 31.45 -5.04 5.02
CA SER A 119 31.30 -6.49 4.87
C SER A 119 30.21 -7.08 5.78
N GLU A 120 30.02 -6.55 7.00
CA GLU A 120 28.98 -7.00 7.90
C GLU A 120 27.58 -6.63 7.34
N VAL A 121 27.47 -5.46 6.73
CA VAL A 121 26.25 -5.05 6.02
C VAL A 121 25.95 -5.96 4.84
N LYS A 122 26.96 -6.30 4.03
CA LYS A 122 26.81 -7.22 2.90
C LYS A 122 26.32 -8.60 3.36
N GLU A 123 26.89 -9.14 4.43
CA GLU A 123 26.43 -10.42 5.01
C GLU A 123 24.99 -10.33 5.57
N LEU A 124 24.64 -9.24 6.25
CA LEU A 124 23.27 -9.00 6.71
C LEU A 124 22.28 -8.98 5.53
N LEU A 125 22.59 -8.23 4.47
CA LEU A 125 21.73 -8.12 3.28
C LEU A 125 21.56 -9.46 2.58
N LYS A 126 22.63 -10.26 2.44
CA LYS A 126 22.56 -11.63 1.91
C LYS A 126 21.63 -12.51 2.75
N ALA A 127 21.80 -12.49 4.08
CA ALA A 127 20.97 -13.28 4.98
C ALA A 127 19.49 -12.88 4.87
N LYS A 128 19.19 -11.57 4.90
CA LYS A 128 17.81 -11.06 4.81
C LYS A 128 17.16 -11.35 3.47
N THR A 129 17.91 -11.23 2.39
CA THR A 129 17.39 -11.57 1.06
C THR A 129 17.16 -13.08 0.92
N THR A 130 18.02 -13.91 1.49
CA THR A 130 17.82 -15.37 1.50
C THR A 130 16.61 -15.78 2.33
N GLU A 131 16.39 -15.16 3.52
CA GLU A 131 15.18 -15.34 4.32
C GLU A 131 13.92 -14.97 3.52
N ALA A 132 13.97 -13.92 2.72
CA ALA A 132 12.86 -13.50 1.87
C ALA A 132 12.46 -14.54 0.82
N LEU A 133 13.41 -15.33 0.28
CA LEU A 133 13.08 -16.42 -0.65
C LEU A 133 12.24 -17.50 0.03
N GLU A 134 12.49 -17.77 1.30
CA GLU A 134 11.68 -18.72 2.08
C GLU A 134 10.25 -18.18 2.34
N VAL A 135 10.12 -16.86 2.56
CA VAL A 135 8.80 -16.22 2.65
C VAL A 135 8.07 -16.31 1.31
N GLN A 136 8.75 -15.98 0.21
CA GLN A 136 8.22 -16.11 -1.15
C GLN A 136 7.69 -17.52 -1.42
N LYS A 137 8.49 -18.54 -1.10
CA LYS A 137 8.13 -19.96 -1.30
C LYS A 137 6.85 -20.35 -0.58
N ARG A 138 6.63 -19.84 0.66
CA ARG A 138 5.43 -20.14 1.45
C ARG A 138 4.20 -19.36 1.03
N THR A 139 4.39 -18.15 0.52
CA THR A 139 3.30 -17.19 0.30
C THR A 139 2.96 -16.93 -1.15
N GLY A 140 3.86 -17.25 -2.07
CA GLY A 140 3.73 -16.89 -3.49
C GLY A 140 3.97 -15.39 -3.76
N ALA A 141 4.57 -14.64 -2.81
CA ALA A 141 4.90 -13.23 -2.99
C ALA A 141 5.79 -13.01 -4.21
N LYS A 142 5.52 -11.95 -4.99
CA LYS A 142 6.29 -11.60 -6.18
C LYS A 142 7.27 -10.47 -5.92
N THR A 143 7.00 -9.65 -4.91
CA THR A 143 7.75 -8.44 -4.59
C THR A 143 8.13 -8.39 -3.12
N GLY A 144 9.35 -7.92 -2.85
CA GLY A 144 9.86 -7.66 -1.50
C GLY A 144 10.40 -6.24 -1.40
N LEU A 145 10.06 -5.53 -0.33
CA LEU A 145 10.45 -4.13 -0.12
C LEU A 145 11.81 -4.04 0.57
N ILE A 146 12.65 -3.15 0.09
CA ILE A 146 13.95 -2.83 0.69
C ILE A 146 14.18 -1.31 0.65
N THR A 147 14.76 -0.74 1.72
CA THR A 147 15.14 0.67 1.74
C THR A 147 16.66 0.80 1.92
N PRO A 148 17.33 1.81 1.34
CA PRO A 148 18.78 1.98 1.50
C PRO A 148 19.26 2.45 2.88
N GLY A 149 18.37 2.99 3.73
CA GLY A 149 18.70 3.54 5.03
C GLY A 149 19.12 5.01 4.99
N LEU A 150 19.76 5.46 6.09
CA LEU A 150 20.20 6.86 6.22
C LEU A 150 21.38 7.15 5.30
N TYR A 151 21.46 8.41 4.79
CA TYR A 151 22.69 8.89 4.15
C TYR A 151 23.78 9.16 5.22
N ASP A 152 25.04 9.16 4.79
CA ASP A 152 26.16 9.54 5.61
C ASP A 152 26.64 10.96 5.25
N GLU A 153 26.46 11.90 6.16
CA GLU A 153 26.88 13.29 6.00
C GLU A 153 28.40 13.49 5.92
N LYS A 154 29.18 12.44 6.21
CA LYS A 154 30.66 12.46 6.15
C LYS A 154 31.22 11.82 4.86
N MET A 155 30.36 11.28 4.02
CA MET A 155 30.74 10.60 2.79
C MET A 155 30.16 11.37 1.60
N ASP A 156 30.92 11.54 0.53
CA ASP A 156 30.43 12.14 -0.70
C ASP A 156 29.25 11.33 -1.25
N TRP A 157 28.26 12.06 -1.79
CA TRP A 157 27.01 11.48 -2.27
C TRP A 157 27.20 10.44 -3.37
N ASP A 158 28.18 10.64 -4.23
CA ASP A 158 28.47 9.73 -5.34
C ASP A 158 28.99 8.38 -4.84
N TYR A 159 29.87 8.38 -3.82
CA TYR A 159 30.32 7.13 -3.18
C TYR A 159 29.18 6.38 -2.51
N GLN A 160 28.29 7.08 -1.82
CA GLN A 160 27.10 6.46 -1.24
C GLN A 160 26.23 5.82 -2.31
N THR A 161 26.07 6.51 -3.45
CA THR A 161 25.29 6.01 -4.58
C THR A 161 25.89 4.73 -5.16
N ILE A 162 27.22 4.68 -5.34
CA ILE A 162 27.92 3.47 -5.79
C ILE A 162 27.70 2.32 -4.80
N ASN A 163 27.85 2.57 -3.51
CA ASN A 163 27.65 1.53 -2.48
C ASN A 163 26.20 1.00 -2.51
N VAL A 164 25.21 1.87 -2.67
CA VAL A 164 23.80 1.44 -2.80
C VAL A 164 23.59 0.58 -4.05
N ILE A 165 24.20 0.95 -5.19
CA ILE A 165 24.09 0.19 -6.42
C ILE A 165 24.70 -1.23 -6.24
N GLU A 166 25.90 -1.32 -5.65
CA GLU A 166 26.56 -2.60 -5.41
C GLU A 166 25.78 -3.49 -4.43
N ASN A 167 25.29 -2.92 -3.34
CA ASN A 167 24.49 -3.63 -2.36
C ASN A 167 23.13 -4.07 -2.92
N MET A 168 22.49 -3.24 -3.75
CA MET A 168 21.27 -3.64 -4.46
C MET A 168 21.56 -4.75 -5.48
N TRP A 169 22.65 -4.66 -6.23
CA TRP A 169 23.03 -5.72 -7.15
C TRP A 169 23.21 -7.06 -6.42
N LEU A 170 23.89 -7.05 -5.27
CA LEU A 170 24.08 -8.23 -4.42
C LEU A 170 22.75 -8.85 -3.99
N CYS A 171 21.80 -8.03 -3.54
CA CYS A 171 20.46 -8.49 -3.15
C CYS A 171 19.68 -9.04 -4.36
N CYS A 172 19.75 -8.35 -5.50
CA CYS A 172 19.03 -8.73 -6.72
C CYS A 172 19.58 -10.04 -7.33
N ASP A 173 20.90 -10.31 -7.26
CA ASP A 173 21.48 -11.58 -7.69
C ASP A 173 20.90 -12.78 -6.90
N ILE A 174 20.67 -12.59 -5.61
CA ILE A 174 20.05 -13.61 -4.76
C ILE A 174 18.55 -13.73 -5.08
N ALA A 175 17.83 -12.61 -5.09
CA ALA A 175 16.38 -12.56 -5.28
C ALA A 175 15.97 -13.08 -6.68
N GLY A 176 16.77 -12.79 -7.70
CA GLY A 176 16.52 -13.20 -9.08
C GLY A 176 16.55 -14.71 -9.32
N ARG A 177 17.16 -15.47 -8.43
CA ARG A 177 17.19 -16.95 -8.52
C ARG A 177 15.81 -17.60 -8.47
N THR A 178 14.85 -16.92 -7.85
CA THR A 178 13.46 -17.37 -7.75
C THR A 178 12.48 -16.40 -8.44
N GLY A 179 13.00 -15.34 -9.08
CA GLY A 179 12.17 -14.32 -9.70
C GLY A 179 11.51 -13.36 -8.71
N LEU A 180 12.02 -13.25 -7.47
CA LEU A 180 11.57 -12.23 -6.53
C LEU A 180 12.08 -10.86 -7.00
N GLU A 181 11.18 -9.90 -7.17
CA GLU A 181 11.53 -8.51 -7.43
C GLU A 181 11.73 -7.76 -6.12
N LEU A 182 12.83 -7.04 -5.99
CA LEU A 182 13.11 -6.15 -4.87
C LEU A 182 12.71 -4.74 -5.25
N VAL A 183 11.71 -4.22 -4.57
CA VAL A 183 11.21 -2.86 -4.79
C VAL A 183 11.84 -1.91 -3.78
N MET A 184 12.62 -0.92 -4.27
CA MET A 184 13.13 0.18 -3.44
C MET A 184 12.06 1.22 -3.24
N GLU A 185 11.97 1.78 -2.04
CA GLU A 185 11.01 2.82 -1.70
C GLU A 185 11.69 4.18 -1.51
N PRO A 186 11.46 5.16 -2.39
CA PRO A 186 11.86 6.55 -2.15
C PRO A 186 10.89 7.22 -1.16
N LEU A 187 11.42 7.64 -0.01
CA LEU A 187 10.65 8.14 1.12
C LEU A 187 10.91 9.63 1.39
N ASN A 188 9.87 10.39 1.74
CA ASN A 188 10.03 11.82 2.02
C ASN A 188 10.83 12.08 3.31
N ARG A 189 11.74 13.06 3.24
CA ARG A 189 12.52 13.54 4.39
C ARG A 189 11.81 14.64 5.16
N GLN A 190 10.90 15.34 4.52
CA GLN A 190 10.31 16.59 4.99
C GLN A 190 9.40 16.36 6.19
N VAL A 191 8.68 15.23 6.21
CA VAL A 191 7.67 14.96 7.23
C VAL A 191 7.96 13.67 8.00
N ASN A 192 8.25 12.56 7.29
CA ASN A 192 8.20 11.23 7.90
C ASN A 192 9.58 10.62 8.19
N HIS A 193 10.55 10.79 7.28
CA HIS A 193 11.79 10.01 7.30
C HIS A 193 13.04 10.90 7.13
N PRO A 194 13.31 11.83 8.07
CA PRO A 194 14.49 12.69 7.97
C PRO A 194 15.79 11.87 7.91
N GLY A 195 16.69 12.26 7.02
CA GLY A 195 18.01 11.62 6.88
C GLY A 195 18.07 10.40 5.97
N LEU A 196 16.97 9.93 5.36
CA LEU A 196 17.05 8.81 4.42
C LEU A 196 17.79 9.18 3.12
N PHE A 197 18.51 8.21 2.57
CA PHE A 197 19.29 8.37 1.35
C PHE A 197 18.39 8.49 0.10
N LEU A 198 17.45 7.56 -0.08
CA LEU A 198 16.61 7.47 -1.25
C LEU A 198 15.30 8.26 -1.05
N THR A 199 15.02 9.25 -1.93
CA THR A 199 13.88 10.15 -1.73
C THR A 199 13.08 10.49 -2.98
N THR A 200 13.63 10.31 -4.18
CA THR A 200 12.98 10.73 -5.42
C THR A 200 12.86 9.61 -6.44
N MET A 201 11.85 9.68 -7.29
CA MET A 201 11.65 8.73 -8.38
C MET A 201 12.80 8.75 -9.41
N PRO A 202 13.32 9.90 -9.85
CA PRO A 202 14.49 9.94 -10.73
C PRO A 202 15.75 9.30 -10.12
N GLN A 203 16.00 9.49 -8.81
CA GLN A 203 17.11 8.84 -8.11
C GLN A 203 16.92 7.32 -8.10
N SER A 204 15.72 6.83 -7.81
CA SER A 204 15.40 5.39 -7.82
C SER A 204 15.60 4.77 -9.20
N LYS A 205 15.12 5.45 -10.25
CA LYS A 205 15.33 5.01 -11.64
C LYS A 205 16.82 4.94 -11.98
N MET A 206 17.60 5.95 -11.64
CA MET A 206 19.04 5.97 -11.89
C MET A 206 19.73 4.76 -11.25
N ILE A 207 19.36 4.41 -10.00
CA ILE A 207 19.89 3.22 -9.32
C ILE A 207 19.47 1.94 -10.06
N CYS A 208 18.19 1.79 -10.42
CA CYS A 208 17.70 0.62 -11.18
C CYS A 208 18.44 0.44 -12.51
N VAL A 209 18.67 1.54 -13.25
CA VAL A 209 19.45 1.52 -14.50
C VAL A 209 20.88 1.07 -14.26
N ALA A 210 21.53 1.57 -13.21
CA ALA A 210 22.92 1.23 -12.89
C ALA A 210 23.07 -0.21 -12.36
N VAL A 211 22.14 -0.69 -11.54
CA VAL A 211 22.08 -2.10 -11.08
C VAL A 211 21.85 -3.04 -12.26
N ASN A 212 21.08 -2.62 -13.24
CA ASN A 212 20.79 -3.37 -14.48
C ASN A 212 20.42 -4.84 -14.23
N HIS A 213 19.51 -5.08 -13.30
CA HIS A 213 19.04 -6.42 -12.95
C HIS A 213 17.49 -6.47 -12.98
N PRO A 214 16.87 -7.53 -13.56
CA PRO A 214 15.40 -7.59 -13.68
C PRO A 214 14.67 -7.57 -12.34
N SER A 215 15.30 -8.04 -11.26
CA SER A 215 14.75 -8.00 -9.91
C SER A 215 14.90 -6.63 -9.22
N CYS A 216 15.55 -5.64 -9.82
CA CYS A 216 15.68 -4.30 -9.24
C CYS A 216 14.53 -3.43 -9.71
N LYS A 217 13.59 -3.13 -8.82
CA LYS A 217 12.38 -2.37 -9.09
C LYS A 217 12.16 -1.27 -8.06
N ILE A 218 11.07 -0.54 -8.21
CA ILE A 218 10.67 0.59 -7.37
C ILE A 218 9.24 0.31 -6.86
N VAL A 219 8.98 0.58 -5.59
CA VAL A 219 7.62 0.87 -5.14
C VAL A 219 7.44 2.38 -5.14
N ASP A 220 6.47 2.87 -5.89
CA ASP A 220 6.11 4.28 -5.94
C ASP A 220 5.04 4.57 -4.88
N ASP A 221 5.46 5.11 -3.73
CA ASP A 221 4.53 5.59 -2.71
C ASP A 221 4.05 7.00 -3.08
N LEU A 222 2.84 7.08 -3.58
CA LEU A 222 2.22 8.32 -4.05
C LEU A 222 2.08 9.38 -2.94
N TYR A 223 1.93 8.98 -1.68
CA TYR A 223 1.94 9.90 -0.54
C TYR A 223 3.33 10.51 -0.34
N HIS A 224 4.37 9.69 -0.34
CA HIS A 224 5.74 10.17 -0.17
C HIS A 224 6.16 11.04 -1.34
N GLN A 225 5.83 10.65 -2.56
CA GLN A 225 6.20 11.42 -3.75
C GLN A 225 5.42 12.73 -3.88
N GLN A 226 4.15 12.78 -3.44
CA GLN A 226 3.42 14.05 -3.39
C GLN A 226 4.13 15.08 -2.51
N ILE A 227 4.66 14.67 -1.36
CA ILE A 227 5.39 15.55 -0.43
C ILE A 227 6.76 15.96 -0.99
N THR A 228 7.49 15.03 -1.61
CA THR A 228 8.87 15.26 -2.06
C THR A 228 8.93 16.01 -3.37
N GLU A 229 8.17 15.60 -4.38
CA GLU A 229 8.34 16.04 -5.77
C GLU A 229 7.03 16.58 -6.38
N GLY A 230 5.87 16.04 -5.99
CA GLY A 230 4.65 16.23 -6.75
C GLY A 230 4.78 15.63 -8.15
N ASN A 231 4.05 16.19 -9.12
CA ASN A 231 4.15 15.82 -10.54
C ASN A 231 4.03 14.29 -10.78
N LEU A 232 3.14 13.63 -10.01
CA LEU A 232 3.08 12.17 -9.85
C LEU A 232 2.99 11.43 -11.19
N ILE A 233 2.07 11.81 -12.09
CA ILE A 233 1.87 11.12 -13.36
C ILE A 233 3.14 11.15 -14.24
N MET A 234 3.83 12.29 -14.29
CA MET A 234 5.07 12.40 -15.06
C MET A 234 6.20 11.53 -14.48
N ASN A 235 6.27 11.42 -13.15
CA ASN A 235 7.26 10.57 -12.48
C ASN A 235 6.93 9.09 -12.65
N ILE A 236 5.64 8.71 -12.61
CA ILE A 236 5.18 7.36 -12.97
C ILE A 236 5.62 7.03 -14.40
N ASP A 237 5.37 7.93 -15.36
CA ASP A 237 5.74 7.72 -16.75
C ASP A 237 7.25 7.57 -16.93
N LEU A 238 8.02 8.43 -16.29
CA LEU A 238 9.48 8.36 -16.28
C LEU A 238 10.01 7.00 -15.78
N CYS A 239 9.38 6.42 -14.76
CA CYS A 239 9.85 5.22 -14.07
C CYS A 239 9.10 3.95 -14.46
N TRP A 240 8.17 4.01 -15.42
CA TRP A 240 7.20 2.96 -15.73
C TRP A 240 7.78 1.54 -15.78
N ASP A 241 8.86 1.33 -16.50
CA ASP A 241 9.48 0.01 -16.69
C ASP A 241 10.13 -0.56 -15.41
N TYR A 242 10.30 0.30 -14.41
CA TYR A 242 10.93 -0.06 -13.13
C TYR A 242 9.95 -0.16 -11.98
N ILE A 243 8.68 0.25 -12.14
CA ILE A 243 7.68 0.19 -11.06
C ILE A 243 7.18 -1.24 -10.90
N GLY A 244 7.42 -1.84 -9.72
CA GLY A 244 6.94 -3.16 -9.33
C GLY A 244 5.65 -3.12 -8.52
N ALA A 245 5.43 -2.07 -7.74
CA ALA A 245 4.22 -1.85 -6.95
C ALA A 245 3.98 -0.37 -6.70
N PHE A 246 2.77 -0.04 -6.23
CA PHE A 246 2.44 1.28 -5.68
C PHE A 246 2.05 1.17 -4.22
N HIS A 247 2.41 2.19 -3.44
CA HIS A 247 1.79 2.49 -2.15
C HIS A 247 0.86 3.68 -2.30
N VAL A 248 -0.28 3.62 -1.62
CA VAL A 248 -1.37 4.60 -1.72
C VAL A 248 -1.68 5.15 -0.33
N GLY A 249 -1.71 6.46 -0.22
CA GLY A 249 -2.13 7.21 0.96
C GLY A 249 -2.35 8.67 0.55
N ASP A 250 -3.43 9.30 1.03
CA ASP A 250 -3.73 10.68 0.64
C ASP A 250 -2.94 11.68 1.46
N ASN A 251 -2.56 12.79 0.86
CA ASN A 251 -1.83 13.88 1.50
C ASN A 251 -2.70 15.14 1.56
N PRO A 252 -2.72 15.85 2.69
CA PRO A 252 -2.09 15.54 3.97
C PRO A 252 -2.85 14.47 4.78
N GLY A 253 -2.20 13.90 5.79
CA GLY A 253 -2.85 13.04 6.80
C GLY A 253 -2.66 11.54 6.60
N ARG A 254 -2.20 11.09 5.42
CA ARG A 254 -1.93 9.68 5.09
C ARG A 254 -3.11 8.76 5.45
N ASN A 255 -4.31 9.13 4.98
CA ASN A 255 -5.52 8.33 5.08
C ASN A 255 -5.96 7.81 3.70
N GLU A 256 -7.15 7.20 3.63
CA GLU A 256 -7.73 6.69 2.38
C GLU A 256 -7.89 7.78 1.32
N PRO A 257 -7.87 7.44 0.01
CA PRO A 257 -8.15 8.38 -1.09
C PRO A 257 -9.39 9.24 -0.84
N THR A 258 -9.41 10.45 -1.37
CA THR A 258 -10.48 11.46 -1.22
C THR A 258 -10.47 12.23 0.11
N THR A 259 -9.50 11.99 0.97
CA THR A 259 -9.36 12.73 2.24
C THR A 259 -8.34 13.87 2.18
N GLY A 260 -7.58 13.97 1.10
CA GLY A 260 -6.53 14.96 0.90
C GLY A 260 -6.59 15.63 -0.47
N GLU A 261 -5.42 15.97 -1.01
CA GLU A 261 -5.25 16.78 -2.24
C GLU A 261 -4.93 15.95 -3.49
N ILE A 262 -4.61 14.63 -3.36
CA ILE A 262 -4.20 13.81 -4.48
C ILE A 262 -5.43 13.40 -5.31
N ASN A 263 -5.40 13.68 -6.61
CA ASN A 263 -6.47 13.24 -7.52
C ASN A 263 -6.31 11.77 -7.90
N TYR A 264 -6.58 10.87 -6.96
CA TYR A 264 -6.45 9.43 -7.14
C TYR A 264 -7.29 8.87 -8.29
N LYS A 265 -8.50 9.40 -8.50
CA LYS A 265 -9.35 8.95 -9.62
C LYS A 265 -8.66 9.13 -10.97
N ASN A 266 -7.97 10.26 -11.16
CA ASN A 266 -7.23 10.53 -12.39
C ASN A 266 -5.97 9.66 -12.50
N ILE A 267 -5.23 9.46 -11.40
CA ILE A 267 -4.04 8.60 -11.38
C ILE A 267 -4.43 7.15 -11.67
N PHE A 268 -5.46 6.63 -11.03
CA PHE A 268 -5.88 5.24 -11.22
C PHE A 268 -6.43 5.00 -12.63
N LYS A 269 -7.16 5.97 -13.21
CA LYS A 269 -7.51 5.90 -14.63
C LYS A 269 -6.27 5.83 -15.52
N TYR A 270 -5.27 6.67 -15.26
CA TYR A 270 -4.01 6.65 -16.01
C TYR A 270 -3.30 5.30 -15.93
N LEU A 271 -3.21 4.71 -14.74
CA LEU A 271 -2.63 3.38 -14.54
C LEU A 271 -3.42 2.28 -15.28
N TYR A 272 -4.75 2.36 -15.22
CA TYR A 272 -5.63 1.43 -15.92
C TYR A 272 -5.47 1.52 -17.44
N ASP A 273 -5.50 2.71 -17.99
CA ASP A 273 -5.35 2.97 -19.44
C ASP A 273 -3.98 2.48 -19.97
N ARG A 274 -2.95 2.48 -19.13
CA ARG A 274 -1.61 1.93 -19.43
C ARG A 274 -1.49 0.43 -19.22
N GLY A 275 -2.55 -0.24 -18.77
CA GLY A 275 -2.56 -1.68 -18.55
C GLY A 275 -1.78 -2.13 -17.30
N TYR A 276 -1.67 -1.27 -16.27
CA TYR A 276 -1.02 -1.67 -15.02
C TYR A 276 -1.74 -2.85 -14.38
N ASN A 277 -1.01 -3.91 -14.07
CA ASN A 277 -1.54 -5.16 -13.50
C ASN A 277 -0.85 -5.57 -12.18
N GLY A 278 -0.06 -4.69 -11.59
CA GLY A 278 0.55 -4.86 -10.27
C GLY A 278 -0.39 -4.44 -9.13
N THR A 279 0.11 -4.49 -7.90
CA THR A 279 -0.65 -4.13 -6.69
C THR A 279 -0.55 -2.66 -6.35
N LEU A 280 -1.66 -2.09 -5.88
CA LEU A 280 -1.75 -0.75 -5.29
C LEU A 280 -2.05 -0.92 -3.80
N CYS A 281 -1.01 -0.92 -2.97
CA CYS A 281 -1.11 -1.23 -1.55
C CYS A 281 -1.66 -0.04 -0.76
N CYS A 282 -2.72 -0.28 0.01
CA CYS A 282 -3.38 0.74 0.83
C CYS A 282 -2.55 1.01 2.09
N GLU A 283 -1.40 1.70 1.94
CA GLU A 283 -0.46 1.97 3.03
C GLU A 283 -0.79 3.30 3.72
N HIS A 284 -1.94 3.32 4.35
CA HIS A 284 -2.47 4.50 5.00
C HIS A 284 -3.33 4.16 6.22
N GLY A 285 -3.61 5.18 7.02
CA GLY A 285 -4.58 5.12 8.11
C GLY A 285 -6.02 5.13 7.61
N LYS A 286 -6.93 5.36 8.55
CA LYS A 286 -8.36 5.58 8.28
C LYS A 286 -8.77 6.93 8.87
N SER A 287 -9.45 7.75 8.10
CA SER A 287 -9.92 9.07 8.53
C SER A 287 -10.94 9.00 9.68
N LYS A 288 -11.63 7.88 9.81
CA LYS A 288 -12.56 7.59 10.89
C LYS A 288 -12.13 6.35 11.68
N LYS A 289 -12.61 6.25 12.93
CA LYS A 289 -12.31 5.10 13.80
C LYS A 289 -13.33 3.98 13.63
N GLY A 290 -12.92 2.76 14.04
CA GLY A 290 -13.79 1.60 14.11
C GLY A 290 -14.38 1.17 12.76
N ILE A 291 -15.54 0.55 12.80
CA ILE A 291 -16.27 0.05 11.61
C ILE A 291 -16.62 1.19 10.63
N GLU A 292 -16.89 2.39 11.12
CA GLU A 292 -17.17 3.54 10.24
C GLU A 292 -15.95 3.92 9.39
N GLY A 293 -14.74 3.82 9.95
CA GLY A 293 -13.50 4.05 9.20
C GLY A 293 -13.25 2.96 8.15
N GLU A 294 -13.59 1.71 8.46
CA GLU A 294 -13.48 0.61 7.50
C GLU A 294 -14.45 0.75 6.32
N LYS A 295 -15.69 1.16 6.60
CA LYS A 295 -16.69 1.48 5.57
C LYS A 295 -16.28 2.68 4.72
N ALA A 296 -15.78 3.75 5.35
CA ALA A 296 -15.30 4.93 4.64
C ALA A 296 -14.17 4.63 3.69
N LEU A 297 -13.21 3.78 4.10
CA LEU A 297 -12.11 3.31 3.25
C LEU A 297 -12.66 2.56 2.02
N ILE A 298 -13.55 1.59 2.19
CA ILE A 298 -14.13 0.83 1.07
C ILE A 298 -14.84 1.79 0.10
N GLU A 299 -15.64 2.71 0.62
CA GLU A 299 -16.37 3.70 -0.20
C GLU A 299 -15.42 4.62 -0.97
N ALA A 300 -14.32 5.08 -0.33
CA ALA A 300 -13.31 5.91 -0.97
C ALA A 300 -12.69 5.20 -2.18
N TYR A 301 -12.32 3.93 -2.04
CA TYR A 301 -11.80 3.15 -3.17
C TYR A 301 -12.86 2.93 -4.24
N ARG A 302 -14.14 2.70 -3.89
CA ARG A 302 -15.24 2.63 -4.89
C ARG A 302 -15.37 3.95 -5.65
N GLN A 303 -15.29 5.08 -4.96
CA GLN A 303 -15.38 6.40 -5.58
C GLN A 303 -14.23 6.66 -6.57
N VAL A 304 -12.99 6.36 -6.19
CA VAL A 304 -11.84 6.61 -7.09
C VAL A 304 -11.70 5.56 -8.20
N ASP A 305 -12.30 4.37 -8.05
CA ASP A 305 -12.38 3.33 -9.09
C ASP A 305 -13.55 3.56 -10.08
N SER A 306 -14.40 4.56 -9.83
CA SER A 306 -15.57 4.87 -10.67
C SER A 306 -15.24 5.66 -11.93
N PHE A 307 -13.99 5.61 -12.42
CA PHE A 307 -13.64 6.21 -13.71
C PHE A 307 -14.24 5.44 -14.88
N GLU A 308 -14.50 6.14 -15.98
CA GLU A 308 -14.98 5.53 -17.22
C GLU A 308 -13.85 4.77 -17.94
N VAL A 309 -14.21 3.62 -18.55
CA VAL A 309 -13.32 2.69 -19.26
C VAL A 309 -13.63 2.72 -20.74
#